data_7322d496f28f874716e8e6bcef1d9e2c
#
_entry.id   7322d496f28f874716e8e6bcef1d9e2c
#
_cell.length_a   1.000
_cell.length_b   1.000
_cell.length_c   1.000
_cell.angle_alpha   90.00
_cell.angle_beta   90.00
_cell.angle_gamma   90.00
#
_symmetry.space_group_name_H-M   'P 1'
#
loop_
_entity.id
_entity.type
_entity.pdbx_description
1 polymer ?
#
loop_
_entity_poly.entity_id
_entity_poly.type
_entity_poly.pdbx_seq_one_letter_code
_entity_poly.pdbx_strand_id
1 'polypeptide(L)'
;IMSAETHLLVVDDDDRIRDLLKQYLSREGHSVTTASDAASARKLFQTFSFDLAILDIMMPGEDGLSLLKALRAEQNETPVLLLTARGQASDRIEGLRLGADDYLPKPFEPEELALRASAILKRSHVPLPPEEIEMSGLVFDPVKGLLFGPDGHIRLTDSELQLLSLLASKPGEPISREDLAAEAANGTERSIDVQGTRLRKKIEPDPRNPIHIQTVRGIGYRLMPD
;
A
#
# COMPACT_ATOMS: atom_id res chain seq x y z
N ILE A 1 -13.51 8.78 13.94
CA ILE A 1 -12.55 7.73 13.56
C ILE A 1 -11.23 8.50 13.45
N MET A 2 -10.34 8.32 14.46
CA MET A 2 -9.01 8.92 14.42
C MET A 2 -8.24 8.18 13.32
N SER A 3 -7.94 8.86 12.21
CA SER A 3 -6.96 8.38 11.25
C SER A 3 -5.66 8.15 12.01
N ALA A 4 -5.05 6.97 11.87
CA ALA A 4 -3.73 6.73 12.45
C ALA A 4 -2.78 7.80 11.90
N GLU A 5 -2.14 8.55 12.79
CA GLU A 5 -1.21 9.61 12.41
C GLU A 5 0.02 8.96 11.78
N THR A 6 0.20 9.16 10.48
CA THR A 6 1.33 8.58 9.74
C THR A 6 2.65 9.22 10.17
N HIS A 7 3.68 8.39 10.41
CA HIS A 7 4.99 8.82 10.89
C HIS A 7 6.01 8.82 9.75
N LEU A 8 6.52 9.99 9.41
CA LEU A 8 7.48 10.20 8.32
C LEU A 8 8.88 10.46 8.86
N LEU A 9 9.89 9.93 8.17
CA LEU A 9 11.29 10.25 8.42
C LEU A 9 11.83 11.11 7.26
N VAL A 10 12.45 12.25 7.56
CA VAL A 10 13.16 13.09 6.59
C VAL A 10 14.64 13.07 6.88
N VAL A 11 15.46 12.64 5.92
CA VAL A 11 16.92 12.55 6.04
C VAL A 11 17.55 13.42 4.95
N ASP A 12 18.20 14.49 5.35
CA ASP A 12 18.85 15.45 4.47
C ASP A 12 19.94 16.18 5.29
N ASP A 13 21.08 16.50 4.73
CA ASP A 13 22.15 17.22 5.46
C ASP A 13 21.88 18.74 5.54
N ASP A 14 21.03 19.31 4.69
CA ASP A 14 20.61 20.71 4.75
C ASP A 14 19.51 20.95 5.79
N ASP A 15 19.85 21.64 6.88
CA ASP A 15 18.91 22.00 7.97
C ASP A 15 17.65 22.72 7.44
N ARG A 16 17.83 23.60 6.43
CA ARG A 16 16.72 24.39 5.88
C ARG A 16 15.70 23.51 5.17
N ILE A 17 16.18 22.50 4.45
CA ILE A 17 15.30 21.52 3.79
C ILE A 17 14.58 20.68 4.84
N ARG A 18 15.30 20.19 5.86
CA ARG A 18 14.68 19.43 6.93
C ARG A 18 13.59 20.22 7.66
N ASP A 19 13.87 21.48 8.01
CA ASP A 19 12.92 22.34 8.72
C ASP A 19 11.70 22.68 7.85
N LEU A 20 11.93 22.99 6.57
CA LEU A 20 10.86 23.26 5.61
C LEU A 20 9.93 22.05 5.47
N LEU A 21 10.48 20.87 5.23
CA LEU A 21 9.71 19.64 5.03
C LEU A 21 8.99 19.23 6.32
N LYS A 22 9.66 19.35 7.47
CA LYS A 22 9.03 19.09 8.76
C LYS A 22 7.81 19.98 8.99
N GLN A 23 7.95 21.29 8.77
CA GLN A 23 6.84 22.22 8.96
C GLN A 23 5.70 21.96 7.97
N TYR A 24 6.02 21.73 6.70
CA TYR A 24 5.03 21.52 5.65
C TYR A 24 4.24 20.22 5.90
N LEU A 25 4.93 19.08 6.04
CA LEU A 25 4.32 17.77 6.23
C LEU A 25 3.56 17.66 7.56
N SER A 26 4.01 18.37 8.62
CA SER A 26 3.26 18.44 9.88
C SER A 26 1.93 19.20 9.72
N ARG A 27 1.87 20.23 8.87
CA ARG A 27 0.61 20.92 8.54
C ARG A 27 -0.36 20.05 7.76
N GLU A 28 0.18 19.12 6.96
CA GLU A 28 -0.62 18.11 6.25
C GLU A 28 -1.12 16.97 7.17
N GLY A 29 -0.78 17.00 8.47
CA GLY A 29 -1.29 16.05 9.47
C GLY A 29 -0.39 14.84 9.72
N HIS A 30 0.88 14.89 9.31
CA HIS A 30 1.85 13.83 9.56
C HIS A 30 2.72 14.12 10.80
N SER A 31 3.08 13.06 11.53
CA SER A 31 4.18 13.11 12.50
C SER A 31 5.51 13.04 11.74
N VAL A 32 6.44 13.98 11.98
CA VAL A 32 7.68 14.07 11.23
C VAL A 32 8.90 14.06 12.11
N THR A 33 9.74 13.03 11.96
CA THR A 33 11.07 12.93 12.56
C THR A 33 12.12 13.27 11.51
N THR A 34 13.23 13.91 11.92
CA THR A 34 14.29 14.32 10.99
C THR A 34 15.64 13.75 11.41
N ALA A 35 16.53 13.48 10.46
CA ALA A 35 17.92 13.10 10.65
C ALA A 35 18.82 13.89 9.70
N SER A 36 20.03 14.24 10.12
CA SER A 36 20.99 14.99 9.34
C SER A 36 21.94 14.13 8.52
N ASP A 37 21.93 12.83 8.74
CA ASP A 37 22.86 11.88 8.14
C ASP A 37 22.33 10.43 8.25
N ALA A 38 22.94 9.52 7.48
CA ALA A 38 22.57 8.12 7.44
C ALA A 38 22.75 7.39 8.78
N ALA A 39 23.78 7.74 9.56
CA ALA A 39 24.05 7.10 10.84
C ALA A 39 22.95 7.45 11.87
N SER A 40 22.50 8.68 11.91
CA SER A 40 21.37 9.14 12.71
C SER A 40 20.07 8.48 12.26
N ALA A 41 19.83 8.38 10.96
CA ALA A 41 18.66 7.72 10.40
C ALA A 41 18.61 6.23 10.81
N ARG A 42 19.72 5.48 10.74
CA ARG A 42 19.78 4.08 11.18
C ARG A 42 19.36 3.90 12.64
N LYS A 43 19.81 4.77 13.53
CA LYS A 43 19.41 4.72 14.96
C LYS A 43 17.91 4.93 15.12
N LEU A 44 17.34 5.82 14.32
CA LEU A 44 15.90 6.07 14.34
C LEU A 44 15.12 4.87 13.81
N PHE A 45 15.56 4.19 12.76
CA PHE A 45 14.94 2.96 12.26
C PHE A 45 14.99 1.80 13.26
N GLN A 46 15.98 1.78 14.15
CA GLN A 46 16.05 0.77 15.24
C GLN A 46 15.05 1.04 16.36
N THR A 47 14.59 2.29 16.51
CA THR A 47 13.75 2.73 17.63
C THR A 47 12.31 2.94 17.23
N PHE A 48 12.07 3.37 15.99
CA PHE A 48 10.76 3.76 15.50
C PHE A 48 10.43 3.03 14.19
N SER A 49 9.14 2.80 13.99
CA SER A 49 8.60 2.41 12.68
C SER A 49 8.15 3.68 11.94
N PHE A 50 8.46 3.75 10.66
CA PHE A 50 8.06 4.85 9.79
C PHE A 50 7.19 4.33 8.66
N ASP A 51 6.16 5.11 8.29
CA ASP A 51 5.28 4.81 7.16
C ASP A 51 5.89 5.23 5.82
N LEU A 52 6.84 6.18 5.85
CA LEU A 52 7.60 6.63 4.69
C LEU A 52 8.92 7.27 5.15
N ALA A 53 10.00 7.00 4.45
CA ALA A 53 11.26 7.71 4.57
C ALA A 53 11.53 8.56 3.33
N ILE A 54 11.88 9.81 3.52
CA ILE A 54 12.30 10.76 2.48
C ILE A 54 13.80 10.94 2.65
N LEU A 55 14.60 10.45 1.69
CA LEU A 55 16.05 10.37 1.80
C LEU A 55 16.74 11.24 0.73
N ASP A 56 17.58 12.16 1.14
CA ASP A 56 18.52 12.78 0.20
C ASP A 56 19.59 11.77 -0.23
N ILE A 57 19.86 11.70 -1.53
CA ILE A 57 20.95 10.87 -2.08
C ILE A 57 22.30 11.49 -1.73
N MET A 58 22.43 12.81 -1.84
CA MET A 58 23.71 13.52 -1.73
C MET A 58 23.99 13.96 -0.30
N MET A 59 24.38 13.02 0.56
CA MET A 59 24.77 13.32 1.95
C MET A 59 26.26 13.05 2.18
N PRO A 60 26.94 13.83 3.05
CA PRO A 60 28.32 13.56 3.43
C PRO A 60 28.49 12.21 4.15
N GLY A 61 29.54 11.49 3.80
CA GLY A 61 29.83 10.17 4.39
C GLY A 61 29.06 9.05 3.70
N GLU A 62 28.04 8.50 4.33
CA GLU A 62 27.16 7.50 3.73
C GLU A 62 26.03 8.20 2.96
N ASP A 63 25.94 7.93 1.65
CA ASP A 63 24.88 8.46 0.79
C ASP A 63 23.54 7.78 0.98
N GLY A 64 22.45 8.39 0.45
CA GLY A 64 21.10 7.89 0.59
C GLY A 64 20.86 6.55 -0.12
N LEU A 65 21.57 6.26 -1.22
CA LEU A 65 21.46 4.98 -1.92
C LEU A 65 22.09 3.85 -1.11
N SER A 66 23.23 4.09 -0.47
CA SER A 66 23.90 3.16 0.44
C SER A 66 23.03 2.86 1.66
N LEU A 67 22.39 3.88 2.23
CA LEU A 67 21.43 3.73 3.32
C LEU A 67 20.23 2.87 2.88
N LEU A 68 19.62 3.16 1.73
CA LEU A 68 18.51 2.38 1.18
C LEU A 68 18.89 0.91 0.99
N LYS A 69 20.06 0.66 0.37
CA LYS A 69 20.58 -0.70 0.16
C LYS A 69 20.73 -1.47 1.48
N ALA A 70 21.24 -0.82 2.51
CA ALA A 70 21.39 -1.44 3.82
C ALA A 70 20.04 -1.73 4.48
N LEU A 71 19.06 -0.81 4.41
CA LEU A 71 17.71 -1.04 4.91
C LEU A 71 17.07 -2.27 4.26
N ARG A 72 17.19 -2.39 2.94
CA ARG A 72 16.66 -3.57 2.21
C ARG A 72 17.39 -4.87 2.56
N ALA A 73 18.70 -4.81 2.81
CA ALA A 73 19.46 -5.98 3.29
C ALA A 73 19.03 -6.43 4.70
N GLU A 74 18.56 -5.51 5.53
CA GLU A 74 17.97 -5.75 6.86
C GLU A 74 16.48 -6.11 6.80
N GLN A 75 15.92 -6.35 5.60
CA GLN A 75 14.50 -6.64 5.37
C GLN A 75 13.56 -5.52 5.86
N ASN A 76 14.07 -4.30 5.94
CA ASN A 76 13.25 -3.13 6.21
C ASN A 76 12.57 -2.69 4.92
N GLU A 77 11.25 -2.84 4.85
CA GLU A 77 10.43 -2.53 3.68
C GLU A 77 9.76 -1.15 3.76
N THR A 78 10.17 -0.30 4.71
CA THR A 78 9.67 1.08 4.79
C THR A 78 9.74 1.73 3.41
N PRO A 79 8.63 2.27 2.89
CA PRO A 79 8.63 2.99 1.61
C PRO A 79 9.62 4.13 1.60
N VAL A 80 10.26 4.36 0.45
CA VAL A 80 11.31 5.38 0.32
C VAL A 80 11.06 6.29 -0.89
N LEU A 81 11.01 7.60 -0.62
CA LEU A 81 11.07 8.66 -1.62
C LEU A 81 12.48 9.24 -1.64
N LEU A 82 13.20 9.12 -2.76
CA LEU A 82 14.54 9.66 -2.90
C LEU A 82 14.52 11.11 -3.38
N LEU A 83 15.32 11.96 -2.75
CA LEU A 83 15.63 13.31 -3.24
C LEU A 83 16.94 13.28 -4.01
N THR A 84 16.96 13.78 -5.25
CA THR A 84 18.11 13.67 -6.14
C THR A 84 18.56 15.05 -6.66
N ALA A 85 19.85 15.21 -6.94
CA ALA A 85 20.32 16.37 -7.69
C ALA A 85 19.82 16.31 -9.15
N ARG A 86 19.50 17.47 -9.73
CA ARG A 86 19.00 17.59 -11.11
C ARG A 86 20.05 17.07 -12.11
N GLY A 87 19.68 16.08 -12.94
CA GLY A 87 20.51 15.61 -14.05
C GLY A 87 21.18 14.24 -13.86
N GLN A 88 21.08 13.59 -12.73
CA GLN A 88 21.65 12.26 -12.50
C GLN A 88 20.63 11.15 -12.79
N ALA A 89 20.47 10.84 -14.08
CA ALA A 89 19.60 9.72 -14.51
C ALA A 89 20.08 8.36 -13.98
N SER A 90 21.39 8.19 -13.74
CA SER A 90 22.01 7.01 -13.15
C SER A 90 21.48 6.72 -11.75
N ASP A 91 21.48 7.72 -10.87
CA ASP A 91 21.07 7.57 -9.47
C ASP A 91 19.60 7.23 -9.33
N ARG A 92 18.77 7.79 -10.22
CA ARG A 92 17.36 7.47 -10.31
C ARG A 92 17.13 6.00 -10.68
N ILE A 93 17.85 5.51 -11.70
CA ILE A 93 17.73 4.09 -12.13
C ILE A 93 18.23 3.17 -11.04
N GLU A 94 19.33 3.52 -10.38
CA GLU A 94 19.90 2.74 -9.29
C GLU A 94 18.95 2.72 -8.08
N GLY A 95 18.41 3.87 -7.67
CA GLY A 95 17.44 3.96 -6.58
C GLY A 95 16.20 3.09 -6.79
N LEU A 96 15.64 3.10 -8.01
CA LEU A 96 14.50 2.23 -8.36
C LEU A 96 14.89 0.74 -8.35
N ARG A 97 16.09 0.37 -8.80
CA ARG A 97 16.59 -1.00 -8.72
C ARG A 97 16.81 -1.47 -7.28
N LEU A 98 17.17 -0.55 -6.38
CA LEU A 98 17.36 -0.82 -4.96
C LEU A 98 16.02 -0.86 -4.18
N GLY A 99 14.89 -0.61 -4.84
CA GLY A 99 13.57 -0.68 -4.25
C GLY A 99 13.10 0.63 -3.62
N ALA A 100 13.49 1.78 -4.18
CA ALA A 100 12.82 3.06 -3.89
C ALA A 100 11.44 3.11 -4.55
N ASP A 101 10.47 3.73 -3.89
CA ASP A 101 9.09 3.82 -4.36
C ASP A 101 8.84 4.97 -5.33
N ASP A 102 9.60 6.04 -5.19
CA ASP A 102 9.61 7.19 -6.10
C ASP A 102 10.88 8.02 -5.91
N TYR A 103 11.09 9.01 -6.75
CA TYR A 103 12.18 9.97 -6.66
C TYR A 103 11.68 11.38 -7.00
N LEU A 104 12.34 12.40 -6.43
CA LEU A 104 12.03 13.81 -6.67
C LEU A 104 13.33 14.59 -6.89
N PRO A 105 13.54 15.23 -8.07
CA PRO A 105 14.73 16.01 -8.30
C PRO A 105 14.69 17.35 -7.55
N LYS A 106 15.82 17.75 -6.97
CA LYS A 106 16.05 19.09 -6.40
C LYS A 106 16.40 20.11 -7.53
N PRO A 107 15.91 21.35 -7.49
CA PRO A 107 14.96 21.92 -6.52
C PRO A 107 13.51 21.47 -6.78
N PHE A 108 12.73 21.34 -5.74
CA PHE A 108 11.32 20.92 -5.77
C PHE A 108 10.43 21.86 -4.97
N GLU A 109 9.15 21.85 -5.26
CA GLU A 109 8.15 22.52 -4.45
C GLU A 109 7.67 21.59 -3.33
N PRO A 110 7.49 22.07 -2.07
CA PRO A 110 7.03 21.26 -0.95
C PRO A 110 5.68 20.57 -1.24
N GLU A 111 4.81 21.20 -2.01
CA GLU A 111 3.52 20.65 -2.45
C GLU A 111 3.71 19.39 -3.34
N GLU A 112 4.67 19.43 -4.29
CA GLU A 112 4.97 18.28 -5.13
C GLU A 112 5.45 17.09 -4.30
N LEU A 113 6.33 17.35 -3.33
CA LEU A 113 6.82 16.33 -2.42
C LEU A 113 5.66 15.71 -1.60
N ALA A 114 4.78 16.54 -1.05
CA ALA A 114 3.64 16.08 -0.26
C ALA A 114 2.66 15.23 -1.08
N LEU A 115 2.39 15.61 -2.34
CA LEU A 115 1.55 14.83 -3.26
C LEU A 115 2.17 13.45 -3.55
N ARG A 116 3.49 13.37 -3.78
CA ARG A 116 4.20 12.10 -3.99
C ARG A 116 4.21 11.24 -2.73
N ALA A 117 4.49 11.85 -1.58
CA ALA A 117 4.42 11.16 -0.27
C ALA A 117 3.03 10.57 -0.04
N SER A 118 1.97 11.35 -0.27
CA SER A 118 0.59 10.88 -0.15
C SER A 118 0.27 9.73 -1.11
N ALA A 119 0.78 9.77 -2.35
CA ALA A 119 0.60 8.69 -3.32
C ALA A 119 1.31 7.39 -2.91
N ILE A 120 2.51 7.49 -2.30
CA ILE A 120 3.23 6.35 -1.75
C ILE A 120 2.47 5.78 -0.55
N LEU A 121 2.11 6.62 0.42
CA LEU A 121 1.38 6.21 1.63
C LEU A 121 0.05 5.52 1.30
N LYS A 122 -0.70 6.01 0.33
CA LYS A 122 -1.93 5.34 -0.12
C LYS A 122 -1.70 3.93 -0.66
N ARG A 123 -0.57 3.70 -1.33
CA ARG A 123 -0.19 2.37 -1.85
C ARG A 123 0.32 1.45 -0.73
N SER A 124 1.04 1.99 0.23
CA SER A 124 1.60 1.23 1.36
C SER A 124 0.54 0.84 2.40
N HIS A 125 -0.54 1.63 2.52
CA HIS A 125 -1.68 1.33 3.39
C HIS A 125 -2.76 0.45 2.73
N VAL A 126 -2.55 -0.02 1.51
CA VAL A 126 -3.31 -1.19 1.03
C VAL A 126 -2.77 -2.37 1.84
N PRO A 127 -3.52 -2.97 2.76
CA PRO A 127 -3.08 -4.17 3.44
C PRO A 127 -2.64 -5.15 2.35
N LEU A 128 -1.42 -5.70 2.45
CA LEU A 128 -1.08 -6.87 1.63
C LEU A 128 -2.25 -7.82 1.78
N PRO A 129 -2.87 -8.28 0.69
CA PRO A 129 -3.92 -9.27 0.81
C PRO A 129 -3.34 -10.40 1.66
N PRO A 130 -4.07 -10.92 2.65
CA PRO A 130 -3.60 -12.03 3.47
C PRO A 130 -3.07 -13.11 2.52
N GLU A 131 -1.97 -13.75 2.87
CA GLU A 131 -1.33 -14.77 2.02
C GLU A 131 -2.35 -15.81 1.58
N GLU A 132 -3.31 -16.13 2.44
CA GLU A 132 -4.46 -16.98 2.17
C GLU A 132 -5.68 -16.52 2.97
N ILE A 133 -6.85 -16.65 2.38
CA ILE A 133 -8.15 -16.32 3.02
C ILE A 133 -8.97 -17.58 3.16
N GLU A 134 -9.26 -17.96 4.40
CA GLU A 134 -10.07 -19.12 4.71
C GLU A 134 -11.57 -18.76 4.78
N MET A 135 -12.41 -19.61 4.17
CA MET A 135 -13.86 -19.42 4.06
C MET A 135 -14.56 -20.79 4.08
N SER A 136 -15.00 -21.26 5.25
CA SER A 136 -15.72 -22.54 5.43
C SER A 136 -15.02 -23.74 4.78
N GLY A 137 -13.68 -23.83 4.99
CA GLY A 137 -12.85 -24.91 4.42
C GLY A 137 -12.44 -24.69 2.97
N LEU A 138 -12.74 -23.52 2.39
CA LEU A 138 -12.15 -23.05 1.15
C LEU A 138 -10.97 -22.14 1.48
N VAL A 139 -9.95 -22.16 0.63
CA VAL A 139 -8.75 -21.31 0.74
C VAL A 139 -8.57 -20.51 -0.54
N PHE A 140 -8.61 -19.19 -0.43
CA PHE A 140 -8.35 -18.28 -1.53
C PHE A 140 -6.97 -17.67 -1.39
N ASP A 141 -6.11 -17.88 -2.40
CA ASP A 141 -4.81 -17.21 -2.55
C ASP A 141 -5.00 -15.98 -3.47
N PRO A 142 -5.07 -14.77 -2.93
CA PRO A 142 -5.34 -13.57 -3.73
C PRO A 142 -4.15 -13.17 -4.61
N VAL A 143 -2.93 -13.61 -4.27
CA VAL A 143 -1.71 -13.33 -5.06
C VAL A 143 -1.71 -14.16 -6.34
N LYS A 144 -2.05 -15.44 -6.24
CA LYS A 144 -2.13 -16.36 -7.38
C LYS A 144 -3.49 -16.33 -8.09
N GLY A 145 -4.52 -15.76 -7.45
CA GLY A 145 -5.89 -15.76 -7.96
C GLY A 145 -6.53 -17.15 -7.98
N LEU A 146 -6.17 -18.00 -7.03
CA LEU A 146 -6.61 -19.39 -6.98
C LEU A 146 -7.51 -19.65 -5.76
N LEU A 147 -8.62 -20.35 -5.99
CA LEU A 147 -9.54 -20.80 -4.94
C LEU A 147 -9.49 -22.33 -4.86
N PHE A 148 -9.22 -22.84 -3.67
CA PHE A 148 -9.17 -24.27 -3.38
C PHE A 148 -10.29 -24.67 -2.41
N GLY A 149 -10.84 -25.84 -2.62
CA GLY A 149 -11.78 -26.49 -1.72
C GLY A 149 -11.32 -27.91 -1.38
N PRO A 150 -12.11 -28.66 -0.59
CA PRO A 150 -11.77 -30.03 -0.20
C PRO A 150 -11.52 -30.97 -1.39
N ASP A 151 -12.23 -30.74 -2.49
CA ASP A 151 -12.13 -31.56 -3.71
C ASP A 151 -11.11 -31.00 -4.72
N GLY A 152 -10.36 -29.97 -4.38
CA GLY A 152 -9.30 -29.36 -5.20
C GLY A 152 -9.65 -27.95 -5.70
N HIS A 153 -9.10 -27.57 -6.84
CA HIS A 153 -9.21 -26.20 -7.39
C HIS A 153 -10.64 -25.89 -7.89
N ILE A 154 -11.20 -24.78 -7.38
CA ILE A 154 -12.50 -24.25 -7.81
C ILE A 154 -12.26 -23.16 -8.87
N ARG A 155 -12.70 -23.40 -10.09
CA ARG A 155 -12.51 -22.46 -11.20
C ARG A 155 -13.41 -21.24 -11.08
N LEU A 156 -12.81 -20.07 -11.00
CA LEU A 156 -13.47 -18.76 -11.09
C LEU A 156 -13.39 -18.24 -12.52
N THR A 157 -14.41 -17.51 -12.95
CA THR A 157 -14.31 -16.66 -14.16
C THR A 157 -13.52 -15.40 -13.83
N ASP A 158 -12.98 -14.70 -14.83
CA ASP A 158 -12.19 -13.47 -14.62
C ASP A 158 -12.96 -12.42 -13.80
N SER A 159 -14.26 -12.28 -14.06
CA SER A 159 -15.12 -11.34 -13.32
C SER A 159 -15.38 -11.76 -11.87
N GLU A 160 -15.52 -13.07 -11.61
CA GLU A 160 -15.67 -13.61 -10.25
C GLU A 160 -14.37 -13.48 -9.47
N LEU A 161 -13.23 -13.75 -10.12
CA LEU A 161 -11.90 -13.59 -9.54
C LEU A 161 -11.65 -12.12 -9.19
N GLN A 162 -11.95 -11.21 -10.11
CA GLN A 162 -11.77 -9.79 -9.90
C GLN A 162 -12.61 -9.29 -8.71
N LEU A 163 -13.89 -9.66 -8.64
CA LEU A 163 -14.76 -9.30 -7.50
C LEU A 163 -14.24 -9.87 -6.19
N LEU A 164 -13.84 -11.15 -6.17
CA LEU A 164 -13.29 -11.78 -4.96
C LEU A 164 -11.99 -11.12 -4.52
N SER A 165 -11.08 -10.82 -5.45
CA SER A 165 -9.82 -10.15 -5.16
C SER A 165 -10.02 -8.74 -4.60
N LEU A 166 -10.97 -7.97 -5.14
CA LEU A 166 -11.32 -6.64 -4.62
C LEU A 166 -11.85 -6.73 -3.19
N LEU A 167 -12.77 -7.66 -2.92
CA LEU A 167 -13.29 -7.87 -1.58
C LEU A 167 -12.22 -8.40 -0.61
N ALA A 168 -11.30 -9.22 -1.11
CA ALA A 168 -10.17 -9.78 -0.38
C ALA A 168 -9.11 -8.75 -0.01
N SER A 169 -9.01 -7.64 -0.74
CA SER A 169 -8.08 -6.56 -0.44
C SER A 169 -8.39 -5.81 0.88
N LYS A 170 -9.65 -5.89 1.35
CA LYS A 170 -10.13 -5.25 2.59
C LYS A 170 -11.10 -6.17 3.33
N PRO A 171 -10.63 -7.29 3.91
CA PRO A 171 -11.51 -8.21 4.62
C PRO A 171 -12.24 -7.51 5.77
N GLY A 172 -13.54 -7.78 5.92
CA GLY A 172 -14.38 -7.18 6.94
C GLY A 172 -14.94 -5.79 6.60
N GLU A 173 -14.30 -5.06 5.67
CA GLU A 173 -14.75 -3.72 5.28
C GLU A 173 -15.77 -3.77 4.14
N PRO A 174 -16.84 -2.95 4.18
CA PRO A 174 -17.78 -2.84 3.07
C PRO A 174 -17.18 -2.00 1.93
N ILE A 175 -17.28 -2.52 0.70
CA ILE A 175 -16.92 -1.81 -0.53
C ILE A 175 -18.19 -1.46 -1.28
N SER A 176 -18.29 -0.22 -1.78
CA SER A 176 -19.48 0.25 -2.48
C SER A 176 -19.65 -0.46 -3.84
N ARG A 177 -20.92 -0.55 -4.33
CA ARG A 177 -21.17 -1.09 -5.67
C ARG A 177 -20.53 -0.25 -6.77
N GLU A 178 -20.49 1.06 -6.55
CA GLU A 178 -19.87 2.02 -7.45
C GLU A 178 -18.36 1.78 -7.56
N ASP A 179 -17.66 1.64 -6.41
CA ASP A 179 -16.22 1.35 -6.39
C ASP A 179 -15.90 -0.02 -7.02
N LEU A 180 -16.69 -1.04 -6.67
CA LEU A 180 -16.55 -2.38 -7.28
C LEU A 180 -16.78 -2.37 -8.79
N ALA A 181 -17.72 -1.56 -9.25
CA ALA A 181 -18.01 -1.41 -10.69
C ALA A 181 -16.94 -0.60 -11.42
N ALA A 182 -16.37 0.42 -10.78
CA ALA A 182 -15.29 1.24 -11.34
C ALA A 182 -14.00 0.44 -11.57
N GLU A 183 -13.69 -0.47 -10.66
CA GLU A 183 -12.52 -1.35 -10.76
C GLU A 183 -12.74 -2.54 -11.71
N ALA A 184 -14.00 -2.90 -12.02
CA ALA A 184 -14.32 -3.99 -12.93
C ALA A 184 -14.27 -3.54 -14.40
N ALA A 185 -13.56 -4.26 -15.25
CA ALA A 185 -13.23 -3.92 -16.66
C ALA A 185 -14.42 -3.66 -17.60
N ASN A 186 -15.66 -3.79 -17.19
CA ASN A 186 -16.92 -3.38 -17.84
C ASN A 186 -18.04 -3.37 -16.80
N GLY A 187 -17.74 -2.87 -15.57
CA GLY A 187 -18.58 -3.02 -14.44
C GLY A 187 -19.76 -2.05 -14.45
N THR A 188 -20.94 -2.59 -14.26
CA THR A 188 -22.11 -1.86 -13.80
C THR A 188 -22.50 -2.42 -12.43
N GLU A 189 -23.16 -1.62 -11.59
CA GLU A 189 -23.65 -2.10 -10.29
C GLU A 189 -24.49 -3.38 -10.42
N ARG A 190 -25.28 -3.50 -11.50
CA ARG A 190 -26.06 -4.69 -11.80
C ARG A 190 -25.18 -5.90 -12.12
N SER A 191 -24.06 -5.71 -12.78
CA SER A 191 -23.10 -6.79 -13.06
C SER A 191 -22.46 -7.31 -11.78
N ILE A 192 -22.17 -6.42 -10.82
CA ILE A 192 -21.62 -6.79 -9.51
C ILE A 192 -22.61 -7.66 -8.73
N ASP A 193 -23.91 -7.32 -8.73
CA ASP A 193 -24.93 -8.15 -8.05
C ASP A 193 -25.06 -9.56 -8.66
N VAL A 194 -24.93 -9.68 -9.99
CA VAL A 194 -24.91 -10.98 -10.67
C VAL A 194 -23.67 -11.79 -10.31
N GLN A 195 -22.51 -11.15 -10.30
CA GLN A 195 -21.24 -11.80 -9.93
C GLN A 195 -21.22 -12.23 -8.47
N GLY A 196 -21.70 -11.38 -7.56
CA GLY A 196 -21.85 -11.70 -6.15
C GLY A 196 -22.74 -12.93 -5.93
N THR A 197 -23.85 -13.01 -6.68
CA THR A 197 -24.74 -14.19 -6.62
C THR A 197 -24.06 -15.47 -7.14
N ARG A 198 -23.22 -15.36 -8.18
CA ARG A 198 -22.47 -16.51 -8.74
C ARG A 198 -21.35 -16.96 -7.79
N LEU A 199 -20.61 -16.01 -7.21
CA LEU A 199 -19.58 -16.30 -6.23
C LEU A 199 -20.14 -17.01 -4.99
N ARG A 200 -21.29 -16.56 -4.46
CA ARG A 200 -21.95 -17.22 -3.33
C ARG A 200 -22.24 -18.68 -3.60
N LYS A 201 -22.65 -19.04 -4.81
CA LYS A 201 -22.90 -20.45 -5.18
C LYS A 201 -21.64 -21.32 -5.13
N LYS A 202 -20.46 -20.72 -5.20
CA LYS A 202 -19.17 -21.43 -5.17
C LYS A 202 -18.51 -21.40 -3.80
N ILE A 203 -18.77 -20.38 -3.01
CA ILE A 203 -18.05 -20.11 -1.75
C ILE A 203 -18.91 -20.42 -0.53
N GLU A 204 -20.20 -20.06 -0.57
CA GLU A 204 -21.06 -20.18 0.60
C GLU A 204 -21.58 -21.61 0.82
N PRO A 205 -21.59 -22.09 2.06
CA PRO A 205 -22.29 -23.34 2.40
C PRO A 205 -23.78 -23.26 2.06
N ASP A 206 -24.42 -22.12 2.32
CA ASP A 206 -25.79 -21.80 1.89
C ASP A 206 -25.80 -20.42 1.17
N PRO A 207 -25.93 -20.40 -0.17
CA PRO A 207 -25.97 -19.14 -0.92
C PRO A 207 -27.14 -18.21 -0.59
N ARG A 208 -28.19 -18.70 0.08
CA ARG A 208 -29.34 -17.91 0.51
C ARG A 208 -29.08 -17.18 1.83
N ASN A 209 -28.22 -17.74 2.67
CA ASN A 209 -27.78 -17.18 3.94
C ASN A 209 -26.25 -16.98 3.95
N PRO A 210 -25.71 -16.04 3.16
CA PRO A 210 -24.28 -15.90 2.98
C PRO A 210 -23.59 -15.40 4.25
N ILE A 211 -22.53 -16.09 4.66
CA ILE A 211 -21.71 -15.75 5.83
C ILE A 211 -20.40 -15.09 5.44
N HIS A 212 -19.86 -15.39 4.25
CA HIS A 212 -18.59 -14.84 3.76
C HIS A 212 -18.80 -13.64 2.84
N ILE A 213 -19.58 -13.77 1.75
CA ILE A 213 -19.87 -12.66 0.85
C ILE A 213 -21.18 -11.99 1.27
N GLN A 214 -21.07 -11.05 2.19
CA GLN A 214 -22.24 -10.39 2.78
C GLN A 214 -22.66 -9.14 1.99
N THR A 215 -23.99 -8.95 1.85
CA THR A 215 -24.55 -7.69 1.33
C THR A 215 -24.67 -6.69 2.47
N VAL A 216 -24.06 -5.52 2.32
CA VAL A 216 -24.26 -4.37 3.21
C VAL A 216 -25.29 -3.45 2.56
N ARG A 217 -26.50 -3.41 3.14
CA ARG A 217 -27.65 -2.64 2.58
C ARG A 217 -27.30 -1.17 2.41
N GLY A 218 -27.62 -0.63 1.24
CA GLY A 218 -27.35 0.78 0.90
C GLY A 218 -25.88 1.09 0.56
N ILE A 219 -24.95 0.11 0.70
CA ILE A 219 -23.53 0.29 0.38
C ILE A 219 -23.11 -0.65 -0.74
N GLY A 220 -22.92 -1.92 -0.46
CA GLY A 220 -22.36 -2.87 -1.41
C GLY A 220 -22.15 -4.24 -0.82
N TYR A 221 -20.91 -4.73 -0.90
CA TYR A 221 -20.52 -6.05 -0.41
C TYR A 221 -19.32 -5.96 0.52
N ARG A 222 -19.17 -6.97 1.38
CA ARG A 222 -17.96 -7.21 2.16
C ARG A 222 -17.61 -8.69 2.19
N LEU A 223 -16.33 -9.01 2.33
CA LEU A 223 -15.84 -10.36 2.57
C LEU A 223 -15.58 -10.54 4.06
N MET A 224 -16.12 -11.61 4.62
CA MET A 224 -15.88 -12.02 6.00
C MET A 224 -15.16 -13.37 5.97
N PRO A 225 -13.86 -13.45 6.23
CA PRO A 225 -13.12 -14.70 6.44
C PRO A 225 -13.61 -15.44 7.70
N ASP A 226 -13.15 -16.68 7.86
CA ASP A 226 -13.38 -17.50 9.07
C ASP A 226 -12.74 -16.89 10.31
#